data_8a215865918b031b8d3ac44e02be41d8
#
_entry.id   8a215865918b031b8d3ac44e02be41d8
#
_cell.length_a   1.000
_cell.length_b   1.000
_cell.length_c   1.000
_cell.angle_alpha   90.00
_cell.angle_beta   90.00
_cell.angle_gamma   90.00
#
_symmetry.space_group_name_H-M   'P 1'
#
loop_
_entity.id
_entity.type
_entity.pdbx_description
1 polymer ?
#
loop_
_entity_poly.entity_id
_entity_poly.type
_entity_poly.pdbx_seq_one_letter_code
_entity_poly.pdbx_strand_id
1 'polypeptide(L)'
;MTATAKTRWFLLGLTLIAFVAAFGKALNRPPAAAFEPPAGAVSTDGEARLRMGFVSAQGGPHRHAPSLVELRDGRLRAFWFSGSREGAPDVEIRSAVFDPRSGSWSAETKVIDRATTQRSLLRYVKKLGNPVAERAADGTLTLYYVTVSLGGWAGSSITTMRSSDDGASWSAPRRLITSPFLNISTLVKGTPFHYADGTIGLPVYHEFIGKFGELLRLDAAGTVLDKQRLSHGRAALQPVVLVRDGERAQVLMRHGDGGPNRVIGSTTDDAGRHWAPPANMTLANPNAAVTGVALPGGALLAVLNDIESDRDALTLVASTDGGSTWRTLHTLEDQRALRAQPLDAAAYAARVEALASETERGLKDAGAFAKSSSAHLCVGQRCSFEFSYPYLILTQRGDVQLVYTWNRSFIKHVEFSHAWLAWRLKESNAQLH
;
A
#
# COMPACT_ATOMS: atom_id res chain seq x y z
N MET A 1 34.93 -22.16 29.00
CA MET A 1 34.39 -21.76 30.31
C MET A 1 33.02 -22.38 30.45
N THR A 2 32.87 -23.40 31.25
CA THR A 2 31.56 -24.05 31.52
C THR A 2 30.76 -23.14 32.44
N ALA A 3 29.64 -22.62 31.98
CA ALA A 3 28.68 -21.90 32.82
C ALA A 3 28.31 -22.77 34.02
N THR A 4 28.35 -22.24 35.24
CA THR A 4 27.98 -23.00 36.42
C THR A 4 26.54 -23.44 36.35
N ALA A 5 26.17 -24.55 36.98
CA ALA A 5 24.80 -25.05 37.01
C ALA A 5 23.81 -23.95 37.46
N LYS A 6 24.21 -23.07 38.40
CA LYS A 6 23.41 -21.90 38.86
C LYS A 6 23.07 -20.92 37.72
N THR A 7 24.04 -20.61 36.85
CA THR A 7 23.81 -19.72 35.69
C THR A 7 22.83 -20.35 34.70
N ARG A 8 22.87 -21.65 34.46
CA ARG A 8 21.93 -22.37 33.59
C ARG A 8 20.52 -22.33 34.15
N TRP A 9 20.36 -22.61 35.44
CA TRP A 9 19.02 -22.55 36.08
C TRP A 9 18.47 -21.14 36.13
N PHE A 10 19.29 -20.12 36.33
CA PHE A 10 18.90 -18.72 36.25
C PHE A 10 18.41 -18.32 34.84
N LEU A 11 19.15 -18.70 33.80
CA LEU A 11 18.77 -18.45 32.42
C LEU A 11 17.44 -19.18 32.03
N LEU A 12 17.30 -20.44 32.46
CA LEU A 12 16.05 -21.19 32.25
C LEU A 12 14.89 -20.53 32.98
N GLY A 13 15.08 -20.05 34.21
CA GLY A 13 14.04 -19.31 34.96
C GLY A 13 13.62 -18.01 34.24
N LEU A 14 14.58 -17.20 33.75
CA LEU A 14 14.29 -16.00 32.97
C LEU A 14 13.54 -16.31 31.68
N THR A 15 13.96 -17.37 30.99
CA THR A 15 13.29 -17.79 29.76
C THR A 15 11.84 -18.21 30.04
N LEU A 16 11.63 -19.00 31.09
CA LEU A 16 10.28 -19.43 31.50
C LEU A 16 9.41 -18.22 31.85
N ILE A 17 9.93 -17.28 32.66
CA ILE A 17 9.20 -16.04 33.01
C ILE A 17 8.83 -15.25 31.75
N ALA A 18 9.74 -15.11 30.79
CA ALA A 18 9.48 -14.42 29.54
C ALA A 18 8.37 -15.13 28.71
N PHE A 19 8.40 -16.47 28.65
CA PHE A 19 7.35 -17.25 27.99
C PHE A 19 6.00 -17.13 28.71
N VAL A 20 5.96 -17.21 30.03
CA VAL A 20 4.73 -17.06 30.84
C VAL A 20 4.14 -15.66 30.63
N ALA A 21 4.97 -14.61 30.68
CA ALA A 21 4.53 -13.25 30.44
C ALA A 21 4.00 -13.05 29.00
N ALA A 22 4.69 -13.59 28.00
CA ALA A 22 4.23 -13.53 26.61
C ALA A 22 2.93 -14.30 26.39
N PHE A 23 2.81 -15.48 27.01
CA PHE A 23 1.60 -16.30 26.94
C PHE A 23 0.43 -15.65 27.69
N GLY A 24 0.67 -15.09 28.89
CA GLY A 24 -0.33 -14.32 29.62
C GLY A 24 -0.83 -13.11 28.83
N LYS A 25 0.06 -12.38 28.15
CA LYS A 25 -0.34 -11.31 27.23
C LYS A 25 -1.17 -11.81 26.04
N ALA A 26 -0.83 -12.98 25.50
CA ALA A 26 -1.55 -13.59 24.39
C ALA A 26 -2.97 -14.05 24.78
N LEU A 27 -3.15 -14.51 26.03
CA LEU A 27 -4.47 -14.93 26.55
C LEU A 27 -5.35 -13.74 26.95
N ASN A 28 -4.76 -12.65 27.42
CA ASN A 28 -5.45 -11.42 27.86
C ASN A 28 -5.58 -10.39 26.74
N ARG A 29 -5.81 -10.84 25.51
CA ARG A 29 -6.07 -9.92 24.40
C ARG A 29 -7.40 -9.21 24.62
N PRO A 30 -7.44 -7.86 24.58
CA PRO A 30 -8.72 -7.18 24.58
C PRO A 30 -9.50 -7.60 23.32
N PRO A 31 -10.81 -7.88 23.44
CA PRO A 31 -11.62 -8.22 22.27
C PRO A 31 -11.49 -7.10 21.23
N ALA A 32 -11.43 -7.45 19.96
CA ALA A 32 -11.46 -6.46 18.90
C ALA A 32 -12.81 -5.74 18.96
N ALA A 33 -12.76 -4.39 18.93
CA ALA A 33 -13.95 -3.58 18.73
C ALA A 33 -14.51 -3.83 17.32
N ALA A 34 -15.72 -3.33 17.05
CA ALA A 34 -16.25 -3.27 15.70
C ALA A 34 -15.31 -2.47 14.78
N PHE A 35 -15.29 -2.77 13.50
CA PHE A 35 -14.65 -1.90 12.53
C PHE A 35 -15.34 -0.53 12.47
N GLU A 36 -14.60 0.51 12.16
CA GLU A 36 -15.16 1.81 11.76
C GLU A 36 -15.51 1.73 10.26
N PRO A 37 -16.81 1.73 9.89
CA PRO A 37 -17.19 1.63 8.49
C PRO A 37 -16.83 2.91 7.73
N PRO A 38 -16.75 2.84 6.38
CA PRO A 38 -16.52 4.03 5.55
C PRO A 38 -17.57 5.10 5.86
N ALA A 39 -17.11 6.30 6.18
CA ALA A 39 -18.00 7.43 6.49
C ALA A 39 -18.64 8.01 5.22
N GLY A 40 -19.88 8.49 5.35
CA GLY A 40 -20.58 9.27 4.35
C GLY A 40 -21.62 8.49 3.53
N ALA A 41 -22.62 9.20 3.03
CA ALA A 41 -23.51 8.71 1.98
C ALA A 41 -22.87 8.94 0.62
N VAL A 42 -23.06 8.00 -0.32
CA VAL A 42 -22.70 8.26 -1.71
C VAL A 42 -23.65 9.36 -2.21
N SER A 43 -23.16 10.60 -2.24
CA SER A 43 -23.91 11.67 -2.89
C SER A 43 -23.85 11.43 -4.39
N THR A 44 -25.01 11.56 -5.06
CA THR A 44 -25.07 11.62 -6.53
C THR A 44 -24.93 13.03 -7.04
N ASP A 45 -24.85 14.00 -6.13
CA ASP A 45 -24.75 15.40 -6.47
C ASP A 45 -23.32 15.77 -6.85
N GLY A 46 -23.17 16.51 -7.91
CA GLY A 46 -21.89 16.96 -8.43
C GLY A 46 -21.58 16.47 -9.83
N GLU A 47 -20.54 17.02 -10.41
CA GLU A 47 -20.11 16.67 -11.74
C GLU A 47 -19.34 15.34 -11.74
N ALA A 48 -19.73 14.44 -12.66
CA ALA A 48 -19.02 13.19 -12.88
C ALA A 48 -17.63 13.47 -13.49
N ARG A 49 -16.57 13.31 -12.68
CA ARG A 49 -15.19 13.64 -13.08
C ARG A 49 -14.25 12.47 -12.85
N LEU A 50 -13.42 12.24 -13.87
CA LEU A 50 -12.21 11.43 -13.80
C LEU A 50 -11.05 12.35 -14.20
N ARG A 51 -10.13 12.60 -13.28
CA ARG A 51 -8.94 13.41 -13.53
C ARG A 51 -7.69 12.61 -13.33
N MET A 52 -6.68 12.84 -14.16
CA MET A 52 -5.37 12.21 -14.06
C MET A 52 -4.28 13.27 -14.12
N GLY A 53 -3.19 13.05 -13.40
CA GLY A 53 -2.01 13.90 -13.40
C GLY A 53 -0.82 13.20 -12.76
N PHE A 54 0.33 13.86 -12.75
CA PHE A 54 1.53 13.34 -12.10
C PHE A 54 1.80 14.07 -10.79
N VAL A 55 2.16 13.30 -9.75
CA VAL A 55 2.56 13.85 -8.44
C VAL A 55 3.86 14.67 -8.57
N SER A 56 4.75 14.25 -9.45
CA SER A 56 5.97 14.97 -9.78
C SER A 56 6.28 14.80 -11.26
N ALA A 57 6.51 15.92 -11.94
CA ALA A 57 6.90 15.97 -13.35
C ALA A 57 8.42 16.01 -13.56
N GLN A 58 9.21 15.92 -12.49
CA GLN A 58 10.67 15.91 -12.59
C GLN A 58 11.18 14.53 -12.97
N GLY A 59 11.86 14.43 -14.09
CA GLY A 59 12.59 13.20 -14.47
C GLY A 59 13.75 12.89 -13.51
N GLY A 60 14.29 11.69 -13.59
CA GLY A 60 15.50 11.34 -12.85
C GLY A 60 15.40 10.02 -12.06
N PRO A 61 15.44 10.03 -10.72
CA PRO A 61 15.60 8.81 -9.95
C PRO A 61 14.39 7.88 -10.04
N HIS A 62 14.62 6.62 -9.74
CA HIS A 62 13.58 5.63 -9.56
C HIS A 62 12.60 6.06 -8.45
N ARG A 63 11.30 6.04 -8.73
CA ARG A 63 10.22 6.32 -7.78
C ARG A 63 9.28 5.12 -7.71
N HIS A 64 8.94 4.70 -6.49
CA HIS A 64 8.17 3.47 -6.35
C HIS A 64 7.37 3.39 -5.05
N ALA A 65 6.36 2.50 -5.07
CA ALA A 65 5.51 2.15 -3.94
C ALA A 65 4.89 3.36 -3.23
N PRO A 66 4.08 4.16 -3.92
CA PRO A 66 3.42 5.29 -3.31
C PRO A 66 2.35 4.87 -2.30
N SER A 67 2.08 5.79 -1.37
CA SER A 67 0.90 5.80 -0.51
C SER A 67 0.30 7.19 -0.45
N LEU A 68 -0.92 7.29 0.05
CA LEU A 68 -1.69 8.53 0.08
C LEU A 68 -2.44 8.64 1.40
N VAL A 69 -2.54 9.85 1.95
CA VAL A 69 -3.35 10.15 3.13
C VAL A 69 -4.06 11.49 2.96
N GLU A 70 -5.31 11.58 3.40
CA GLU A 70 -6.06 12.83 3.45
C GLU A 70 -5.67 13.62 4.71
N LEU A 71 -5.35 14.91 4.55
CA LEU A 71 -5.05 15.84 5.63
C LEU A 71 -6.33 16.42 6.23
N ARG A 72 -6.22 17.10 7.38
CA ARG A 72 -7.38 17.69 8.10
C ARG A 72 -8.20 18.67 7.26
N ASP A 73 -7.55 19.40 6.38
CA ASP A 73 -8.15 20.43 5.53
C ASP A 73 -8.64 19.91 4.17
N GLY A 74 -8.60 18.58 3.97
CA GLY A 74 -9.01 17.90 2.75
C GLY A 74 -7.95 17.91 1.65
N ARG A 75 -6.76 18.47 1.88
CA ARG A 75 -5.61 18.23 1.00
C ARG A 75 -5.14 16.78 1.12
N LEU A 76 -4.37 16.32 0.13
CA LEU A 76 -3.81 14.97 0.15
C LEU A 76 -2.28 15.05 0.26
N ARG A 77 -1.68 14.14 1.01
CA ARG A 77 -0.23 13.98 1.02
C ARG A 77 0.14 12.60 0.51
N ALA A 78 0.94 12.57 -0.54
CA ALA A 78 1.53 11.35 -1.06
C ALA A 78 2.94 11.14 -0.50
N PHE A 79 3.30 9.85 -0.29
CA PHE A 79 4.64 9.41 0.08
C PHE A 79 5.08 8.31 -0.87
N TRP A 80 6.36 8.26 -1.20
CA TRP A 80 6.99 7.20 -2.00
C TRP A 80 8.46 7.08 -1.66
N PHE A 81 9.09 6.00 -2.03
CA PHE A 81 10.54 5.95 -1.97
C PHE A 81 11.17 6.30 -3.32
N SER A 82 12.34 6.93 -3.28
CA SER A 82 13.08 7.41 -4.45
C SER A 82 14.58 7.22 -4.26
N GLY A 83 15.29 6.86 -5.32
CA GLY A 83 16.74 6.65 -5.32
C GLY A 83 17.23 6.16 -6.68
N SER A 84 18.49 5.75 -6.79
CA SER A 84 19.05 5.25 -8.06
C SER A 84 18.36 3.97 -8.54
N ARG A 85 17.96 3.11 -7.64
CA ARG A 85 17.16 1.90 -7.87
C ARG A 85 16.54 1.40 -6.56
N GLU A 86 15.56 0.50 -6.65
CA GLU A 86 15.00 -0.15 -5.47
C GLU A 86 16.08 -0.83 -4.62
N GLY A 87 16.08 -0.52 -3.33
CA GLY A 87 17.02 -1.09 -2.36
C GLY A 87 18.44 -0.54 -2.43
N ALA A 88 18.72 0.50 -3.21
CA ALA A 88 20.00 1.20 -3.23
C ALA A 88 20.25 1.96 -1.91
N PRO A 89 21.52 2.24 -1.58
CA PRO A 89 21.87 2.99 -0.35
C PRO A 89 21.41 4.44 -0.35
N ASP A 90 21.16 5.03 -1.50
CA ASP A 90 20.68 6.41 -1.70
C ASP A 90 19.16 6.54 -1.66
N VAL A 91 18.43 5.45 -1.40
CA VAL A 91 16.97 5.49 -1.27
C VAL A 91 16.57 6.35 -0.08
N GLU A 92 15.67 7.28 -0.34
CA GLU A 92 15.01 8.16 0.62
C GLU A 92 13.49 8.10 0.46
N ILE A 93 12.75 8.51 1.49
CA ILE A 93 11.30 8.71 1.40
C ILE A 93 11.06 10.18 1.08
N ARG A 94 10.24 10.42 0.06
CA ARG A 94 9.81 11.74 -0.41
C ARG A 94 8.30 11.89 -0.27
N SER A 95 7.84 13.13 -0.28
CA SER A 95 6.42 13.46 -0.27
C SER A 95 6.12 14.71 -1.09
N ALA A 96 4.84 14.83 -1.50
CA ALA A 96 4.25 16.05 -2.04
C ALA A 96 2.81 16.19 -1.53
N VAL A 97 2.26 17.39 -1.59
CA VAL A 97 0.90 17.71 -1.16
C VAL A 97 0.07 18.12 -2.36
N PHE A 98 -1.10 17.53 -2.50
CA PHE A 98 -2.12 17.92 -3.50
C PHE A 98 -3.13 18.87 -2.85
N ASP A 99 -3.39 19.97 -3.51
CA ASP A 99 -4.47 20.88 -3.15
C ASP A 99 -5.65 20.69 -4.15
N PRO A 100 -6.78 20.12 -3.68
CA PRO A 100 -7.95 19.92 -4.55
C PRO A 100 -8.54 21.22 -5.10
N ARG A 101 -8.28 22.38 -4.47
CA ARG A 101 -8.80 23.68 -4.91
C ARG A 101 -8.06 24.18 -6.14
N SER A 102 -6.75 24.01 -6.18
CA SER A 102 -5.92 24.36 -7.34
C SER A 102 -5.79 23.19 -8.34
N GLY A 103 -6.10 21.96 -7.90
CA GLY A 103 -5.91 20.75 -8.70
C GLY A 103 -4.43 20.44 -8.96
N SER A 104 -3.52 20.91 -8.11
CA SER A 104 -2.07 20.81 -8.34
C SER A 104 -1.32 20.20 -7.17
N TRP A 105 -0.18 19.57 -7.48
CA TRP A 105 0.78 19.06 -6.51
C TRP A 105 1.86 20.09 -6.19
N SER A 106 2.28 20.15 -4.92
CA SER A 106 3.47 20.89 -4.51
C SER A 106 4.75 20.28 -5.09
N ALA A 107 5.85 21.01 -5.02
CA ALA A 107 7.16 20.42 -5.23
C ALA A 107 7.39 19.25 -4.25
N GLU A 108 8.09 18.21 -4.72
CA GLU A 108 8.46 17.08 -3.87
C GLU A 108 9.53 17.45 -2.85
N THR A 109 9.39 16.95 -1.63
CA THR A 109 10.32 17.19 -0.52
C THR A 109 10.82 15.89 0.07
N LYS A 110 12.05 15.87 0.55
CA LYS A 110 12.59 14.75 1.30
C LYS A 110 11.97 14.70 2.70
N VAL A 111 11.47 13.53 3.10
CA VAL A 111 10.94 13.26 4.45
C VAL A 111 12.03 12.66 5.33
N ILE A 112 12.68 11.59 4.86
CA ILE A 112 13.72 10.88 5.61
C ILE A 112 14.64 10.12 4.66
N ASP A 113 15.89 9.98 5.03
CA ASP A 113 16.87 9.17 4.35
C ASP A 113 17.41 8.03 5.21
N ARG A 114 18.16 7.13 4.58
CA ARG A 114 18.78 5.97 5.23
C ARG A 114 19.71 6.36 6.36
N ALA A 115 20.57 7.37 6.16
CA ALA A 115 21.58 7.77 7.12
C ALA A 115 20.96 8.34 8.40
N THR A 116 19.91 9.17 8.25
CA THR A 116 19.17 9.74 9.38
C THR A 116 18.43 8.64 10.14
N THR A 117 17.78 7.70 9.43
CA THR A 117 17.11 6.54 10.05
C THR A 117 18.11 5.69 10.83
N GLN A 118 19.30 5.41 10.26
CA GLN A 118 20.35 4.63 10.91
C GLN A 118 20.84 5.28 12.21
N ARG A 119 21.10 6.59 12.18
CA ARG A 119 21.54 7.33 13.38
C ARG A 119 20.48 7.29 14.49
N SER A 120 19.21 7.53 14.14
CA SER A 120 18.11 7.54 15.12
C SER A 120 17.85 6.17 15.73
N LEU A 121 17.97 5.11 14.95
CA LEU A 121 17.73 3.74 15.40
C LEU A 121 18.97 3.10 16.07
N LEU A 122 20.13 3.77 16.07
CA LEU A 122 21.42 3.25 16.55
C LEU A 122 21.73 1.86 15.99
N ARG A 123 21.38 1.62 14.70
CA ARG A 123 21.62 0.33 14.05
C ARG A 123 21.87 0.51 12.55
N TYR A 124 22.62 -0.39 11.97
CA TYR A 124 22.83 -0.39 10.53
C TYR A 124 21.50 -0.52 9.76
N VAL A 125 21.28 0.38 8.79
CA VAL A 125 20.15 0.35 7.86
C VAL A 125 20.71 0.21 6.46
N LYS A 126 20.42 -0.91 5.80
CA LYS A 126 20.86 -1.20 4.43
C LYS A 126 20.00 -0.48 3.41
N LYS A 127 18.67 -0.50 3.60
CA LYS A 127 17.68 0.09 2.67
C LYS A 127 16.38 0.47 3.36
N LEU A 128 15.64 1.37 2.70
CA LEU A 128 14.28 1.80 3.06
C LEU A 128 13.29 1.38 1.96
N GLY A 129 12.01 1.37 2.28
CA GLY A 129 10.94 1.14 1.30
C GLY A 129 9.53 1.25 1.87
N ASN A 130 8.54 1.13 1.00
CA ASN A 130 7.12 1.04 1.29
C ASN A 130 6.63 2.01 2.38
N PRO A 131 6.64 3.33 2.17
CA PRO A 131 6.02 4.27 3.09
C PRO A 131 4.50 4.11 3.05
N VAL A 132 3.86 4.09 4.22
CA VAL A 132 2.40 4.08 4.39
C VAL A 132 2.07 5.07 5.49
N ALA A 133 1.11 5.96 5.25
CA ALA A 133 0.69 6.94 6.23
C ALA A 133 -0.73 6.66 6.72
N GLU A 134 -0.96 6.98 7.97
CA GLU A 134 -2.25 6.95 8.64
C GLU A 134 -2.48 8.29 9.34
N ARG A 135 -3.73 8.74 9.41
CA ARG A 135 -4.15 9.94 10.15
C ARG A 135 -5.11 9.56 11.25
N ALA A 136 -4.68 9.74 12.48
CA ALA A 136 -5.49 9.56 13.67
C ALA A 136 -6.62 10.62 13.77
N ALA A 137 -7.63 10.36 14.59
CA ALA A 137 -8.77 11.27 14.79
C ALA A 137 -8.35 12.66 15.29
N ASP A 138 -7.28 12.76 16.11
CA ASP A 138 -6.70 14.03 16.55
C ASP A 138 -5.92 14.75 15.42
N GLY A 139 -5.80 14.13 14.24
CA GLY A 139 -5.10 14.59 13.04
C GLY A 139 -3.61 14.35 13.05
N THR A 140 -3.06 13.69 14.05
CA THR A 140 -1.66 13.23 14.03
C THR A 140 -1.46 12.27 12.87
N LEU A 141 -0.43 12.53 12.05
CA LEU A 141 0.02 11.60 11.03
C LEU A 141 1.03 10.62 11.63
N THR A 142 0.86 9.34 11.32
CA THR A 142 1.89 8.32 11.56
C THR A 142 2.37 7.79 10.21
N LEU A 143 3.65 7.94 9.94
CA LEU A 143 4.31 7.36 8.77
C LEU A 143 4.97 6.04 9.19
N TYR A 144 4.53 4.94 8.60
CA TYR A 144 5.13 3.62 8.68
C TYR A 144 6.00 3.41 7.45
N TYR A 145 7.22 2.94 7.61
CA TYR A 145 8.06 2.58 6.48
C TYR A 145 8.95 1.38 6.80
N VAL A 146 9.32 0.64 5.77
CA VAL A 146 10.14 -0.56 5.91
C VAL A 146 11.61 -0.19 6.02
N THR A 147 12.30 -0.78 6.98
CA THR A 147 13.77 -0.74 7.11
C THR A 147 14.34 -2.14 7.06
N VAL A 148 15.45 -2.32 6.36
CA VAL A 148 16.19 -3.58 6.29
C VAL A 148 17.61 -3.36 6.80
N SER A 149 18.08 -4.21 7.72
CA SER A 149 19.46 -4.17 8.19
C SER A 149 20.34 -5.19 7.49
N LEU A 150 19.90 -6.43 7.41
CA LEU A 150 20.65 -7.55 6.82
C LEU A 150 19.78 -8.28 5.79
N GLY A 151 20.42 -8.88 4.80
CA GLY A 151 19.73 -9.68 3.79
C GLY A 151 18.87 -8.85 2.82
N GLY A 152 17.77 -9.48 2.37
CA GLY A 152 16.72 -8.91 1.52
C GLY A 152 15.54 -8.38 2.34
N TRP A 153 14.38 -8.27 1.70
CA TRP A 153 13.13 -7.86 2.36
C TRP A 153 12.72 -8.79 3.51
N ALA A 154 13.14 -10.05 3.48
CA ALA A 154 12.98 -11.00 4.59
C ALA A 154 13.62 -10.52 5.91
N GLY A 155 14.66 -9.67 5.86
CA GLY A 155 15.32 -9.09 7.04
C GLY A 155 14.71 -7.75 7.51
N SER A 156 13.49 -7.43 7.11
CA SER A 156 12.82 -6.15 7.33
C SER A 156 12.25 -5.98 8.74
N SER A 157 12.00 -4.74 9.10
CA SER A 157 11.15 -4.32 10.21
C SER A 157 10.47 -3.01 9.85
N ILE A 158 9.35 -2.69 10.50
CA ILE A 158 8.66 -1.42 10.35
C ILE A 158 9.29 -0.39 11.27
N THR A 159 9.50 0.81 10.74
CA THR A 159 9.90 2.01 11.47
C THR A 159 8.78 3.03 11.37
N THR A 160 8.57 3.82 12.43
CA THR A 160 7.50 4.81 12.50
C THR A 160 8.05 6.20 12.82
N MET A 161 7.38 7.21 12.29
CA MET A 161 7.56 8.62 12.63
C MET A 161 6.18 9.27 12.78
N ARG A 162 6.07 10.31 13.61
CA ARG A 162 4.82 11.03 13.84
C ARG A 162 4.98 12.52 13.52
N SER A 163 3.89 13.11 13.04
CA SER A 163 3.78 14.53 12.75
C SER A 163 2.44 15.06 13.29
N SER A 164 2.48 16.23 13.94
CA SER A 164 1.29 16.96 14.40
C SER A 164 0.95 18.17 13.53
N ASP A 165 1.72 18.41 12.47
CA ASP A 165 1.67 19.58 11.59
C ASP A 165 1.50 19.17 10.10
N ASP A 166 0.66 18.16 9.84
CA ASP A 166 0.35 17.64 8.52
C ASP A 166 1.60 17.20 7.72
N GLY A 167 2.65 16.78 8.41
CA GLY A 167 3.90 16.28 7.81
C GLY A 167 4.91 17.37 7.45
N ALA A 168 4.77 18.61 7.95
CA ALA A 168 5.78 19.65 7.80
C ALA A 168 7.03 19.32 8.63
N SER A 169 6.85 18.76 9.84
CA SER A 169 7.93 18.22 10.65
C SER A 169 7.60 16.81 11.18
N TRP A 170 8.63 16.07 11.55
CA TRP A 170 8.51 14.68 11.95
C TRP A 170 9.32 14.37 13.22
N SER A 171 8.77 13.52 14.07
CA SER A 171 9.50 12.97 15.21
C SER A 171 10.69 12.12 14.77
N ALA A 172 11.61 11.83 15.70
CA ALA A 172 12.67 10.87 15.44
C ALA A 172 12.08 9.49 15.08
N PRO A 173 12.69 8.77 14.11
CA PRO A 173 12.33 7.41 13.78
C PRO A 173 12.36 6.45 14.97
N ARG A 174 11.34 5.60 15.09
CA ARG A 174 11.27 4.54 16.11
C ARG A 174 10.89 3.22 15.46
N ARG A 175 11.49 2.14 15.93
CA ARG A 175 11.16 0.79 15.44
C ARG A 175 9.85 0.31 16.04
N LEU A 176 8.92 -0.13 15.22
CA LEU A 176 7.70 -0.79 15.66
C LEU A 176 8.05 -2.21 16.14
N ILE A 177 7.71 -2.53 17.38
CA ILE A 177 7.96 -3.85 17.95
C ILE A 177 6.74 -4.74 17.71
N THR A 178 6.87 -5.70 16.82
CA THR A 178 5.79 -6.62 16.38
C THR A 178 5.92 -8.03 16.95
N SER A 179 7.02 -8.31 17.67
CA SER A 179 7.29 -9.60 18.29
C SER A 179 8.22 -9.40 19.49
N PRO A 180 8.03 -10.13 20.60
CA PRO A 180 8.86 -9.99 21.79
C PRO A 180 10.30 -10.51 21.61
N PHE A 181 10.53 -11.46 20.70
CA PHE A 181 11.84 -12.11 20.53
C PHE A 181 12.51 -11.73 19.21
N LEU A 182 11.85 -11.97 18.09
CA LEU A 182 12.40 -11.72 16.75
C LEU A 182 11.51 -10.73 16.00
N ASN A 183 11.87 -9.45 16.09
CA ASN A 183 11.19 -8.40 15.33
C ASN A 183 11.78 -8.32 13.91
N ILE A 184 11.48 -9.32 13.10
CA ILE A 184 12.01 -9.50 11.75
C ILE A 184 10.90 -9.86 10.77
N SER A 185 11.13 -9.49 9.51
CA SER A 185 10.24 -9.79 8.38
C SER A 185 8.80 -9.30 8.56
N THR A 186 8.66 -8.06 9.04
CA THR A 186 7.37 -7.37 9.03
C THR A 186 7.45 -6.21 8.08
N LEU A 187 6.60 -6.23 7.05
CA LEU A 187 6.54 -5.22 5.98
C LEU A 187 5.12 -4.65 5.89
N VAL A 188 5.02 -3.38 5.51
CA VAL A 188 3.76 -2.68 5.31
C VAL A 188 3.57 -2.31 3.84
N LYS A 189 2.31 -2.31 3.36
CA LYS A 189 1.90 -1.78 2.04
C LYS A 189 0.41 -1.45 2.01
N GLY A 190 -0.44 -2.23 2.70
CA GLY A 190 -1.88 -2.03 2.71
C GLY A 190 -2.30 -0.75 3.43
N THR A 191 -3.46 -0.22 3.04
CA THR A 191 -4.05 0.97 3.66
C THR A 191 -4.47 0.63 5.09
N PRO A 192 -4.06 1.40 6.11
CA PRO A 192 -4.57 1.29 7.47
C PRO A 192 -6.06 1.62 7.53
N PHE A 193 -6.75 1.06 8.51
CA PHE A 193 -8.14 1.33 8.81
C PHE A 193 -8.36 1.48 10.32
N HIS A 194 -9.52 1.95 10.74
CA HIS A 194 -9.82 2.18 12.16
C HIS A 194 -10.86 1.19 12.69
N TYR A 195 -10.80 0.99 13.99
CA TYR A 195 -11.83 0.33 14.79
C TYR A 195 -12.62 1.39 15.56
N ALA A 196 -13.85 1.09 15.95
CA ALA A 196 -14.74 2.00 16.67
C ALA A 196 -14.22 2.42 18.06
N ASP A 197 -13.23 1.70 18.61
CA ASP A 197 -12.55 2.05 19.86
C ASP A 197 -11.33 2.97 19.65
N GLY A 198 -11.11 3.45 18.42
CA GLY A 198 -9.98 4.31 18.05
C GLY A 198 -8.65 3.54 17.86
N THR A 199 -8.66 2.19 17.94
CA THR A 199 -7.48 1.40 17.57
C THR A 199 -7.33 1.33 16.05
N ILE A 200 -6.10 1.07 15.59
CA ILE A 200 -5.73 1.07 14.17
C ILE A 200 -5.47 -0.36 13.71
N GLY A 201 -6.11 -0.76 12.62
CA GLY A 201 -5.77 -1.96 11.87
C GLY A 201 -4.70 -1.65 10.82
N LEU A 202 -3.52 -2.22 10.98
CA LEU A 202 -2.41 -2.06 10.04
C LEU A 202 -2.15 -3.39 9.31
N PRO A 203 -2.54 -3.51 8.02
CA PRO A 203 -2.23 -4.69 7.23
C PRO A 203 -0.73 -4.78 6.95
N VAL A 204 -0.12 -5.91 7.29
CA VAL A 204 1.30 -6.18 7.13
C VAL A 204 1.52 -7.57 6.54
N TYR A 205 2.75 -7.90 6.20
CA TYR A 205 3.07 -9.20 5.65
C TYR A 205 4.48 -9.66 6.04
N HIS A 206 4.71 -10.96 5.88
CA HIS A 206 5.93 -11.66 6.25
C HIS A 206 6.55 -12.35 5.02
N GLU A 207 7.90 -12.36 4.92
CA GLU A 207 8.62 -12.98 3.80
C GLU A 207 9.80 -13.89 4.22
N PHE A 208 10.02 -14.15 5.50
CA PHE A 208 11.21 -14.88 5.96
C PHE A 208 10.99 -16.40 5.96
N ILE A 209 10.04 -16.87 6.79
CA ILE A 209 9.75 -18.32 6.92
C ILE A 209 8.63 -18.78 6.00
N GLY A 210 8.17 -17.91 5.15
CA GLY A 210 7.07 -18.08 4.20
C GLY A 210 6.53 -16.72 3.82
N LYS A 211 5.56 -16.69 2.90
CA LYS A 211 4.88 -15.48 2.46
C LYS A 211 3.44 -15.51 2.91
N PHE A 212 3.07 -14.63 3.84
CA PHE A 212 1.72 -14.58 4.37
C PHE A 212 1.33 -13.19 4.85
N GLY A 213 0.05 -12.86 4.70
CA GLY A 213 -0.56 -11.64 5.23
C GLY A 213 -0.82 -11.74 6.73
N GLU A 214 -0.64 -10.63 7.42
CA GLU A 214 -0.93 -10.43 8.84
C GLU A 214 -1.66 -9.10 9.05
N LEU A 215 -2.37 -8.98 10.15
CA LEU A 215 -3.01 -7.76 10.61
C LEU A 215 -2.47 -7.43 12.00
N LEU A 216 -1.93 -6.21 12.16
CA LEU A 216 -1.59 -5.66 13.46
C LEU A 216 -2.74 -4.79 13.93
N ARG A 217 -3.11 -4.89 15.21
CA ARG A 217 -3.94 -3.90 15.89
C ARG A 217 -3.06 -3.07 16.80
N LEU A 218 -3.14 -1.74 16.62
CA LEU A 218 -2.30 -0.77 17.33
C LEU A 218 -3.18 0.14 18.18
N ASP A 219 -2.69 0.52 19.36
CA ASP A 219 -3.30 1.63 20.13
C ASP A 219 -2.91 3.00 19.53
N ALA A 220 -3.51 4.07 20.04
CA ALA A 220 -3.22 5.43 19.63
C ALA A 220 -1.75 5.84 19.86
N ALA A 221 -1.03 5.19 20.78
CA ALA A 221 0.39 5.40 21.01
C ALA A 221 1.27 4.68 19.97
N GLY A 222 0.68 3.78 19.16
CA GLY A 222 1.36 2.94 18.17
C GLY A 222 1.93 1.66 18.77
N THR A 223 1.45 1.23 19.95
CA THR A 223 1.83 -0.06 20.55
C THR A 223 1.02 -1.18 19.91
N VAL A 224 1.68 -2.28 19.56
CA VAL A 224 1.00 -3.46 19.04
C VAL A 224 0.24 -4.16 20.18
N LEU A 225 -1.10 -4.14 20.08
CA LEU A 225 -2.01 -4.82 21.00
C LEU A 225 -2.21 -6.27 20.59
N ASP A 226 -2.36 -6.51 19.29
CA ASP A 226 -2.62 -7.82 18.73
C ASP A 226 -1.95 -7.99 17.37
N LYS A 227 -1.68 -9.24 17.01
CA LYS A 227 -1.14 -9.66 15.72
C LYS A 227 -1.86 -10.92 15.26
N GLN A 228 -2.56 -10.82 14.13
CA GLN A 228 -3.36 -11.90 13.59
C GLN A 228 -2.89 -12.28 12.20
N ARG A 229 -2.88 -13.57 11.91
CA ARG A 229 -2.52 -14.08 10.59
C ARG A 229 -3.76 -14.13 9.70
N LEU A 230 -3.66 -13.50 8.51
CA LEU A 230 -4.74 -13.41 7.52
C LEU A 230 -4.72 -14.55 6.50
N SER A 231 -3.58 -15.23 6.34
CA SER A 231 -3.44 -16.33 5.40
C SER A 231 -2.63 -17.47 5.98
N HIS A 232 -3.06 -18.69 5.66
CA HIS A 232 -2.32 -19.92 5.90
C HIS A 232 -1.65 -20.33 4.59
N GLY A 233 -0.40 -20.70 4.59
CA GLY A 233 0.32 -21.02 3.37
C GLY A 233 1.46 -20.04 3.08
N ARG A 234 1.98 -20.04 1.86
CA ARG A 234 3.26 -19.43 1.54
C ARG A 234 3.22 -18.48 0.34
N ALA A 235 2.05 -18.10 -0.13
CA ALA A 235 1.93 -17.37 -1.39
C ALA A 235 1.22 -16.02 -1.28
N ALA A 236 0.82 -15.56 -0.08
CA ALA A 236 0.04 -14.34 0.09
C ALA A 236 0.89 -13.20 0.64
N LEU A 237 0.86 -12.06 -0.03
CA LEU A 237 1.63 -10.87 0.31
C LEU A 237 0.74 -9.62 0.30
N GLN A 238 1.19 -8.56 0.95
CA GLN A 238 0.67 -7.20 0.81
C GLN A 238 -0.87 -7.14 0.94
N PRO A 239 -1.44 -7.56 2.09
CA PRO A 239 -2.88 -7.52 2.30
C PRO A 239 -3.39 -6.09 2.29
N VAL A 240 -4.61 -5.90 1.75
CA VAL A 240 -5.45 -4.73 1.93
C VAL A 240 -6.80 -5.20 2.47
N VAL A 241 -7.30 -4.51 3.51
CA VAL A 241 -8.56 -4.84 4.17
C VAL A 241 -9.62 -3.82 3.74
N LEU A 242 -10.71 -4.32 3.16
CA LEU A 242 -11.86 -3.54 2.72
C LEU A 242 -12.95 -3.69 3.77
N VAL A 243 -13.05 -2.72 4.68
CA VAL A 243 -14.05 -2.70 5.75
C VAL A 243 -15.40 -2.33 5.14
N ARG A 244 -16.41 -3.20 5.29
CA ARG A 244 -17.75 -3.02 4.74
C ARG A 244 -18.73 -2.39 5.74
N ASP A 245 -18.62 -2.84 6.97
CA ASP A 245 -19.42 -2.38 8.12
C ASP A 245 -18.71 -2.76 9.43
N GLY A 246 -19.40 -2.60 10.56
CA GLY A 246 -18.81 -2.84 11.87
C GLY A 246 -18.29 -4.28 12.12
N GLU A 247 -18.77 -5.27 11.37
CA GLU A 247 -18.41 -6.67 11.56
C GLU A 247 -17.77 -7.30 10.34
N ARG A 248 -18.13 -6.84 9.12
CA ARG A 248 -17.76 -7.49 7.88
C ARG A 248 -16.64 -6.75 7.15
N ALA A 249 -15.63 -7.51 6.73
CA ALA A 249 -14.57 -7.03 5.87
C ALA A 249 -14.12 -8.12 4.88
N GLN A 250 -13.51 -7.70 3.79
CA GLN A 250 -12.80 -8.56 2.85
C GLN A 250 -11.34 -8.18 2.81
N VAL A 251 -10.44 -9.16 2.79
CA VAL A 251 -9.02 -8.94 2.51
C VAL A 251 -8.68 -9.40 1.11
N LEU A 252 -7.94 -8.58 0.38
CA LEU A 252 -7.32 -8.91 -0.89
C LEU A 252 -5.81 -8.96 -0.69
N MET A 253 -5.16 -10.01 -1.24
CA MET A 253 -3.73 -10.22 -1.09
C MET A 253 -3.10 -10.52 -2.45
N ARG A 254 -1.90 -9.96 -2.65
CA ARG A 254 -1.04 -10.26 -3.78
C ARG A 254 -0.64 -11.72 -3.74
N HIS A 255 -0.72 -12.39 -4.88
CA HIS A 255 -0.14 -13.73 -5.05
C HIS A 255 1.40 -13.62 -5.10
N GLY A 256 2.10 -14.44 -4.32
CA GLY A 256 3.55 -14.32 -4.13
C GLY A 256 4.41 -15.34 -4.83
N ASP A 257 3.94 -16.57 -5.03
CA ASP A 257 4.70 -17.69 -5.59
C ASP A 257 3.80 -18.77 -6.19
N GLY A 258 4.28 -19.40 -7.27
CA GLY A 258 3.61 -20.50 -7.95
C GLY A 258 2.32 -20.07 -8.68
N GLY A 259 1.65 -20.98 -9.33
CA GLY A 259 0.32 -20.73 -9.91
C GLY A 259 -0.81 -21.23 -9.00
N PRO A 260 -2.04 -20.89 -9.30
CA PRO A 260 -2.49 -19.99 -10.36
C PRO A 260 -2.27 -18.52 -9.98
N ASN A 261 -1.99 -17.67 -10.96
CA ASN A 261 -1.75 -16.24 -10.80
C ASN A 261 -3.09 -15.50 -10.56
N ARG A 262 -3.59 -15.59 -9.33
CA ARG A 262 -4.87 -15.02 -8.89
C ARG A 262 -4.69 -14.21 -7.60
N VAL A 263 -5.52 -13.20 -7.40
CA VAL A 263 -5.66 -12.54 -6.11
C VAL A 263 -6.09 -13.58 -5.07
N ILE A 264 -5.50 -13.53 -3.90
CA ILE A 264 -5.89 -14.37 -2.76
C ILE A 264 -6.82 -13.54 -1.89
N GLY A 265 -8.01 -14.06 -1.62
CA GLY A 265 -9.03 -13.39 -0.82
C GLY A 265 -9.37 -14.15 0.45
N SER A 266 -9.85 -13.45 1.47
CA SER A 266 -10.49 -13.99 2.66
C SER A 266 -11.52 -12.98 3.19
N THR A 267 -12.46 -13.44 4.01
CA THR A 267 -13.52 -12.60 4.58
C THR A 267 -13.63 -12.82 6.09
N THR A 268 -14.19 -11.84 6.76
CA THR A 268 -14.61 -11.92 8.17
C THR A 268 -16.02 -11.36 8.32
N ASP A 269 -16.77 -11.85 9.32
CA ASP A 269 -18.10 -11.38 9.72
C ASP A 269 -18.20 -11.12 11.24
N ASP A 270 -17.05 -11.02 11.91
CA ASP A 270 -16.94 -10.85 13.35
C ASP A 270 -15.90 -9.80 13.76
N ALA A 271 -15.78 -8.72 13.00
CA ALA A 271 -14.81 -7.65 13.18
C ALA A 271 -13.34 -8.11 13.14
N GLY A 272 -13.06 -9.15 12.35
CA GLY A 272 -11.71 -9.65 12.15
C GLY A 272 -11.20 -10.55 13.28
N ARG A 273 -12.07 -11.04 14.18
CA ARG A 273 -11.67 -12.03 15.20
C ARG A 273 -11.30 -13.35 14.55
N HIS A 274 -12.04 -13.72 13.50
CA HIS A 274 -11.76 -14.87 12.67
C HIS A 274 -11.81 -14.48 11.20
N TRP A 275 -10.93 -15.08 10.42
CA TRP A 275 -10.88 -14.93 8.97
C TRP A 275 -11.14 -16.28 8.31
N ALA A 276 -11.98 -16.30 7.30
CA ALA A 276 -12.22 -17.50 6.51
C ALA A 276 -10.91 -18.02 5.89
N PRO A 277 -10.81 -19.32 5.60
CA PRO A 277 -9.66 -19.84 4.87
C PRO A 277 -9.42 -19.06 3.58
N PRO A 278 -8.18 -18.60 3.31
CA PRO A 278 -7.88 -17.84 2.10
C PRO A 278 -8.04 -18.70 0.86
N ALA A 279 -8.61 -18.13 -0.21
CA ALA A 279 -8.84 -18.78 -1.48
C ALA A 279 -8.44 -17.90 -2.66
N ASN A 280 -8.12 -18.54 -3.79
CA ASN A 280 -7.90 -17.81 -5.04
C ASN A 280 -9.23 -17.23 -5.54
N MET A 281 -9.20 -15.96 -5.91
CA MET A 281 -10.33 -15.25 -6.51
C MET A 281 -10.35 -15.41 -8.03
N THR A 282 -11.39 -14.91 -8.68
CA THR A 282 -11.47 -14.86 -10.15
C THR A 282 -10.54 -13.82 -10.76
N LEU A 283 -10.17 -12.78 -10.01
CA LEU A 283 -9.25 -11.72 -10.43
C LEU A 283 -7.85 -12.27 -10.67
N ALA A 284 -7.28 -11.99 -11.84
CA ALA A 284 -5.91 -12.33 -12.14
C ALA A 284 -4.92 -11.50 -11.32
N ASN A 285 -3.71 -12.03 -11.10
CA ASN A 285 -2.64 -11.28 -10.43
C ASN A 285 -1.27 -11.83 -10.82
N PRO A 286 -0.43 -11.05 -11.50
CA PRO A 286 0.90 -11.48 -11.99
C PRO A 286 1.98 -11.31 -10.91
N ASN A 287 1.70 -11.65 -9.66
CA ASN A 287 2.58 -11.32 -8.53
C ASN A 287 2.80 -9.79 -8.41
N ALA A 288 1.70 -9.02 -8.38
CA ALA A 288 1.70 -7.56 -8.26
C ALA A 288 0.82 -7.09 -7.09
N ALA A 289 1.14 -5.93 -6.53
CA ALA A 289 0.34 -5.35 -5.44
C ALA A 289 -1.09 -5.07 -5.90
N VAL A 290 -2.04 -5.32 -5.00
CA VAL A 290 -3.45 -4.96 -5.12
C VAL A 290 -3.80 -3.93 -4.06
N THR A 291 -4.74 -3.05 -4.35
CA THR A 291 -5.34 -2.10 -3.39
C THR A 291 -6.84 -2.07 -3.53
N GLY A 292 -7.55 -1.56 -2.53
CA GLY A 292 -8.99 -1.43 -2.61
C GLY A 292 -9.56 -0.63 -1.45
N VAL A 293 -10.83 -0.22 -1.61
CA VAL A 293 -11.65 0.44 -0.59
C VAL A 293 -13.08 -0.07 -0.69
N ALA A 294 -13.80 -0.03 0.42
CA ALA A 294 -15.25 -0.15 0.42
C ALA A 294 -15.87 1.25 0.32
N LEU A 295 -16.94 1.37 -0.45
CA LEU A 295 -17.72 2.60 -0.55
C LEU A 295 -18.88 2.59 0.46
N PRO A 296 -19.33 3.76 0.92
CA PRO A 296 -20.63 3.87 1.57
C PRO A 296 -21.70 3.25 0.67
N GLY A 297 -22.56 2.41 1.24
CA GLY A 297 -23.54 1.63 0.45
C GLY A 297 -23.08 0.23 0.05
N GLY A 298 -21.83 -0.18 0.42
CA GLY A 298 -21.37 -1.56 0.41
C GLY A 298 -20.70 -2.03 -0.87
N ALA A 299 -20.61 -1.22 -1.92
CA ALA A 299 -19.82 -1.56 -3.11
C ALA A 299 -18.32 -1.56 -2.75
N LEU A 300 -17.58 -2.51 -3.31
CA LEU A 300 -16.15 -2.62 -3.16
C LEU A 300 -15.45 -2.20 -4.46
N LEU A 301 -14.38 -1.45 -4.33
CA LEU A 301 -13.48 -1.10 -5.43
C LEU A 301 -12.11 -1.69 -5.21
N ALA A 302 -11.47 -2.18 -6.26
CA ALA A 302 -10.07 -2.58 -6.23
C ALA A 302 -9.34 -2.11 -7.49
N VAL A 303 -8.04 -1.85 -7.33
CA VAL A 303 -7.13 -1.53 -8.45
C VAL A 303 -5.97 -2.52 -8.43
N LEU A 304 -5.73 -3.15 -9.57
CA LEU A 304 -4.75 -4.21 -9.74
C LEU A 304 -4.32 -4.38 -11.20
N ASN A 305 -3.25 -5.12 -11.39
CA ASN A 305 -2.92 -5.69 -12.70
C ASN A 305 -3.79 -6.95 -12.87
N ASP A 306 -4.99 -6.81 -13.45
CA ASP A 306 -5.92 -7.94 -13.69
C ASP A 306 -5.52 -8.71 -14.95
N ILE A 307 -4.32 -9.27 -14.90
CA ILE A 307 -3.66 -10.04 -15.95
C ILE A 307 -2.78 -11.13 -15.31
N GLU A 308 -2.49 -12.21 -16.00
CA GLU A 308 -1.74 -13.34 -15.42
C GLU A 308 -0.22 -13.15 -15.46
N SER A 309 0.27 -12.27 -16.33
CA SER A 309 1.71 -12.00 -16.48
C SER A 309 1.97 -10.51 -16.71
N ASP A 310 3.14 -10.06 -16.29
CA ASP A 310 3.62 -8.68 -16.43
C ASP A 310 2.79 -7.64 -15.64
N ARG A 311 3.10 -6.35 -15.83
CA ARG A 311 2.44 -5.23 -15.14
C ARG A 311 2.14 -4.07 -16.08
N ASP A 312 1.89 -4.38 -17.34
CA ASP A 312 1.68 -3.43 -18.43
C ASP A 312 0.22 -3.05 -18.65
N ALA A 313 -0.68 -3.50 -17.76
CA ALA A 313 -2.07 -3.04 -17.68
C ALA A 313 -2.46 -2.82 -16.21
N LEU A 314 -3.30 -1.82 -15.96
CA LEU A 314 -3.83 -1.50 -14.63
C LEU A 314 -5.33 -1.24 -14.75
N THR A 315 -6.14 -1.89 -13.91
CA THR A 315 -7.59 -1.90 -14.02
C THR A 315 -8.24 -1.55 -12.69
N LEU A 316 -9.28 -0.71 -12.74
CA LEU A 316 -10.25 -0.51 -11.66
C LEU A 316 -11.37 -1.52 -11.84
N VAL A 317 -11.58 -2.35 -10.83
CA VAL A 317 -12.67 -3.32 -10.76
C VAL A 317 -13.61 -3.01 -9.61
N ALA A 318 -14.85 -3.45 -9.71
CA ALA A 318 -15.86 -3.27 -8.67
C ALA A 318 -16.62 -4.56 -8.38
N SER A 319 -17.09 -4.67 -7.14
CA SER A 319 -18.05 -5.68 -6.68
C SER A 319 -19.21 -5.01 -5.97
N THR A 320 -20.43 -5.45 -6.27
CA THR A 320 -21.66 -4.99 -5.60
C THR A 320 -22.35 -6.08 -4.80
N ASP A 321 -21.75 -7.27 -4.74
CA ASP A 321 -22.25 -8.47 -4.03
C ASP A 321 -21.33 -8.89 -2.86
N GLY A 322 -20.61 -7.91 -2.31
CA GLY A 322 -19.74 -8.14 -1.16
C GLY A 322 -18.44 -8.85 -1.47
N GLY A 323 -17.94 -8.75 -2.70
CA GLY A 323 -16.68 -9.32 -3.13
C GLY A 323 -16.79 -10.74 -3.69
N SER A 324 -18.01 -11.25 -3.90
CA SER A 324 -18.23 -12.57 -4.50
C SER A 324 -17.92 -12.57 -5.98
N THR A 325 -18.37 -11.53 -6.70
CA THR A 325 -18.02 -11.31 -8.10
C THR A 325 -17.40 -9.95 -8.32
N TRP A 326 -16.49 -9.86 -9.30
CA TRP A 326 -15.78 -8.65 -9.64
C TRP A 326 -15.87 -8.39 -11.15
N ARG A 327 -16.00 -7.13 -11.53
CA ARG A 327 -16.07 -6.72 -12.93
C ARG A 327 -15.24 -5.47 -13.18
N THR A 328 -14.71 -5.33 -14.37
CA THR A 328 -14.01 -4.15 -14.83
C THR A 328 -14.94 -2.95 -14.83
N LEU A 329 -14.57 -1.92 -14.07
CA LEU A 329 -15.23 -0.63 -14.08
C LEU A 329 -14.56 0.34 -15.04
N HIS A 330 -13.23 0.33 -15.07
CA HIS A 330 -12.42 1.18 -15.95
C HIS A 330 -11.02 0.63 -16.14
N THR A 331 -10.50 0.70 -17.37
CA THR A 331 -9.10 0.41 -17.66
C THR A 331 -8.29 1.70 -17.55
N LEU A 332 -7.35 1.74 -16.59
CA LEU A 332 -6.50 2.90 -16.33
C LEU A 332 -5.30 2.98 -17.28
N GLU A 333 -4.67 1.85 -17.50
CA GLU A 333 -3.50 1.68 -18.36
C GLU A 333 -3.61 0.35 -19.12
N ASP A 334 -3.24 0.35 -20.40
CA ASP A 334 -3.16 -0.90 -21.19
C ASP A 334 -2.12 -0.78 -22.30
N GLN A 335 -1.03 -1.49 -22.15
CA GLN A 335 0.03 -1.63 -23.16
C GLN A 335 0.28 -3.10 -23.56
N ARG A 336 -0.67 -4.00 -23.27
CA ARG A 336 -0.56 -5.44 -23.54
C ARG A 336 -0.34 -5.78 -25.01
N ALA A 337 -0.91 -5.00 -25.92
CA ALA A 337 -0.73 -5.20 -27.37
C ALA A 337 0.74 -5.12 -27.79
N LEU A 338 1.58 -4.38 -27.05
CA LEU A 338 3.00 -4.21 -27.37
C LEU A 338 3.87 -5.41 -26.97
N ARG A 339 3.32 -6.40 -26.28
CA ARG A 339 4.06 -7.65 -25.96
C ARG A 339 4.40 -8.45 -27.21
N ALA A 340 3.49 -8.46 -28.20
CA ALA A 340 3.69 -9.18 -29.45
C ALA A 340 4.77 -8.53 -30.34
N GLN A 341 4.94 -7.22 -30.22
CA GLN A 341 5.93 -6.43 -30.94
C GLN A 341 6.64 -5.48 -29.98
N PRO A 342 7.66 -5.97 -29.25
CA PRO A 342 8.40 -5.15 -28.29
C PRO A 342 9.01 -3.95 -29.00
N LEU A 343 8.84 -2.77 -28.38
CA LEU A 343 9.37 -1.52 -28.89
C LEU A 343 10.89 -1.45 -28.69
N ASP A 344 11.59 -0.91 -29.69
CA ASP A 344 12.94 -0.42 -29.48
C ASP A 344 12.95 0.86 -28.61
N ALA A 345 14.11 1.33 -28.24
CA ALA A 345 14.25 2.47 -27.35
C ALA A 345 13.62 3.77 -27.89
N ALA A 346 13.67 4.00 -29.20
CA ALA A 346 13.13 5.21 -29.81
C ALA A 346 11.60 5.16 -29.88
N ALA A 347 11.01 4.06 -30.32
CA ALA A 347 9.57 3.86 -30.37
C ALA A 347 8.97 3.84 -28.96
N TYR A 348 9.67 3.26 -27.98
CA TYR A 348 9.27 3.29 -26.58
C TYR A 348 9.25 4.72 -26.03
N ALA A 349 10.31 5.51 -26.29
CA ALA A 349 10.38 6.91 -25.86
C ALA A 349 9.21 7.73 -26.43
N ALA A 350 8.93 7.60 -27.74
CA ALA A 350 7.80 8.29 -28.37
C ALA A 350 6.44 7.88 -27.75
N ARG A 351 6.26 6.58 -27.42
CA ARG A 351 5.03 6.13 -26.77
C ARG A 351 4.88 6.66 -25.36
N VAL A 352 5.98 6.70 -24.58
CA VAL A 352 5.98 7.29 -23.22
C VAL A 352 5.62 8.79 -23.28
N GLU A 353 6.18 9.54 -24.22
CA GLU A 353 5.86 10.96 -24.40
C GLU A 353 4.39 11.17 -24.75
N ALA A 354 3.83 10.36 -25.64
CA ALA A 354 2.40 10.40 -25.98
C ALA A 354 1.52 10.14 -24.75
N LEU A 355 1.79 9.07 -24.01
CA LEU A 355 1.02 8.71 -22.80
C LEU A 355 1.12 9.79 -21.71
N ALA A 356 2.30 10.40 -21.53
CA ALA A 356 2.47 11.46 -20.57
C ALA A 356 1.67 12.71 -20.96
N SER A 357 1.67 13.08 -22.24
CA SER A 357 0.93 14.22 -22.77
C SER A 357 -0.59 14.02 -22.79
N GLU A 358 -1.05 12.79 -23.01
CA GLU A 358 -2.46 12.40 -22.88
C GLU A 358 -2.93 12.52 -21.42
N THR A 359 -2.04 12.22 -20.46
CA THR A 359 -2.35 12.28 -19.01
C THR A 359 -2.47 13.70 -18.51
N GLU A 360 -1.52 14.56 -18.86
CA GLU A 360 -1.44 15.92 -18.38
C GLU A 360 -1.26 16.88 -19.57
N ARG A 361 -2.34 17.54 -19.96
CA ARG A 361 -2.33 18.51 -21.07
C ARG A 361 -1.42 19.68 -20.71
N GLY A 362 -0.53 20.02 -21.64
CA GLY A 362 0.42 21.13 -21.45
C GLY A 362 1.64 20.77 -20.60
N LEU A 363 1.94 19.48 -20.44
CA LEU A 363 3.17 18.99 -19.82
C LEU A 363 4.40 19.61 -20.50
N LYS A 364 5.23 20.32 -19.71
CA LYS A 364 6.35 21.12 -20.24
C LYS A 364 7.53 20.28 -20.73
N ASP A 365 7.70 19.07 -20.23
CA ASP A 365 8.87 18.23 -20.50
C ASP A 365 8.49 16.74 -20.59
N ALA A 366 7.74 16.37 -21.63
CA ALA A 366 7.42 14.96 -21.92
C ALA A 366 8.68 14.13 -22.20
N GLY A 367 9.74 14.74 -22.74
CA GLY A 367 11.02 14.08 -22.99
C GLY A 367 11.71 13.60 -21.71
N ALA A 368 11.56 14.32 -20.59
CA ALA A 368 12.07 13.85 -19.29
C ALA A 368 11.40 12.54 -18.85
N PHE A 369 10.09 12.36 -19.16
CA PHE A 369 9.37 11.11 -18.89
C PHE A 369 9.95 9.96 -19.73
N ALA A 370 10.14 10.19 -21.02
CA ALA A 370 10.71 9.20 -21.92
C ALA A 370 12.12 8.78 -21.49
N LYS A 371 13.00 9.76 -21.23
CA LYS A 371 14.37 9.50 -20.79
C LYS A 371 14.43 8.71 -19.48
N SER A 372 13.65 9.10 -18.50
CA SER A 372 13.63 8.45 -17.18
C SER A 372 13.07 7.03 -17.27
N SER A 373 11.94 6.84 -17.97
CA SER A 373 11.31 5.54 -18.15
C SER A 373 12.23 4.57 -18.92
N SER A 374 12.88 5.04 -20.01
CA SER A 374 13.83 4.22 -20.77
C SER A 374 15.01 3.76 -19.92
N ALA A 375 15.54 4.62 -19.06
CA ALA A 375 16.64 4.28 -18.16
C ALA A 375 16.30 3.14 -17.18
N HIS A 376 15.03 2.96 -16.83
CA HIS A 376 14.60 1.95 -15.85
C HIS A 376 13.98 0.69 -16.49
N LEU A 377 13.41 0.80 -17.69
CA LEU A 377 12.60 -0.27 -18.30
C LEU A 377 13.09 -0.76 -19.65
N CYS A 378 14.16 -0.19 -20.20
CA CYS A 378 14.81 -0.73 -21.40
C CYS A 378 16.05 -1.56 -21.02
N VAL A 379 16.10 -2.80 -21.53
CA VAL A 379 17.24 -3.70 -21.42
C VAL A 379 17.68 -4.08 -22.82
N GLY A 380 18.83 -3.59 -23.27
CA GLY A 380 19.27 -3.69 -24.66
C GLY A 380 18.28 -3.02 -25.61
N GLN A 381 17.78 -3.75 -26.60
CA GLN A 381 16.81 -3.27 -27.59
C GLN A 381 15.34 -3.52 -27.20
N ARG A 382 15.07 -3.98 -26.00
CA ARG A 382 13.71 -4.30 -25.54
C ARG A 382 13.31 -3.43 -24.37
N CYS A 383 12.19 -2.75 -24.51
CA CYS A 383 11.59 -1.93 -23.47
C CYS A 383 10.23 -2.51 -23.05
N SER A 384 9.88 -2.33 -21.79
CA SER A 384 8.60 -2.76 -21.22
C SER A 384 7.89 -1.62 -20.53
N PHE A 385 6.57 -1.76 -20.29
CA PHE A 385 5.80 -0.86 -19.46
C PHE A 385 5.56 -1.49 -18.09
N GLU A 386 5.52 -0.66 -17.07
CA GLU A 386 5.18 -1.11 -15.72
C GLU A 386 4.28 -0.09 -15.01
N PHE A 387 3.07 -0.52 -14.66
CA PHE A 387 2.10 0.21 -13.84
C PHE A 387 1.86 -0.62 -12.59
N SER A 388 2.41 -0.18 -11.45
CA SER A 388 2.50 -1.05 -10.29
C SER A 388 2.30 -0.30 -8.98
N TYR A 389 2.12 -1.06 -7.91
CA TYR A 389 1.96 -0.55 -6.54
C TYR A 389 0.83 0.48 -6.41
N PRO A 390 -0.39 0.18 -6.88
CA PRO A 390 -1.52 1.07 -6.66
C PRO A 390 -1.80 1.23 -5.17
N TYR A 391 -2.26 2.43 -4.79
CA TYR A 391 -2.70 2.76 -3.44
C TYR A 391 -3.95 3.63 -3.52
N LEU A 392 -5.05 3.15 -2.92
CA LEU A 392 -6.37 3.73 -3.04
C LEU A 392 -6.86 4.18 -1.67
N ILE A 393 -7.45 5.36 -1.60
CA ILE A 393 -8.15 5.85 -0.42
C ILE A 393 -9.52 6.40 -0.79
N LEU A 394 -10.46 6.32 0.15
CA LEU A 394 -11.72 7.05 0.13
C LEU A 394 -11.54 8.31 0.98
N THR A 395 -11.86 9.48 0.42
CA THR A 395 -11.83 10.75 1.16
C THR A 395 -13.11 10.98 1.95
N GLN A 396 -13.06 11.87 2.92
CA GLN A 396 -14.24 12.27 3.71
C GLN A 396 -15.38 12.86 2.85
N ARG A 397 -15.06 13.37 1.64
CA ARG A 397 -16.04 13.88 0.67
C ARG A 397 -16.67 12.78 -0.19
N GLY A 398 -16.21 11.53 -0.05
CA GLY A 398 -16.68 10.41 -0.84
C GLY A 398 -15.98 10.23 -2.18
N ASP A 399 -15.02 11.08 -2.54
CA ASP A 399 -14.18 10.88 -3.72
C ASP A 399 -13.14 9.79 -3.45
N VAL A 400 -12.80 9.04 -4.48
CA VAL A 400 -11.76 8.02 -4.40
C VAL A 400 -10.50 8.54 -5.07
N GLN A 401 -9.39 8.43 -4.37
CA GLN A 401 -8.08 8.91 -4.80
C GLN A 401 -7.12 7.75 -4.95
N LEU A 402 -6.47 7.66 -6.10
CA LEU A 402 -5.51 6.61 -6.45
C LEU A 402 -4.15 7.21 -6.76
N VAL A 403 -3.10 6.61 -6.22
CA VAL A 403 -1.72 6.83 -6.71
C VAL A 403 -1.08 5.50 -7.06
N TYR A 404 -0.22 5.49 -8.07
CA TYR A 404 0.53 4.29 -8.46
C TYR A 404 1.87 4.64 -9.11
N THR A 405 2.77 3.67 -9.11
CA THR A 405 4.05 3.78 -9.81
C THR A 405 3.81 3.66 -11.31
N TRP A 406 4.24 4.67 -12.05
CA TRP A 406 4.20 4.74 -13.51
C TRP A 406 5.62 4.61 -14.07
N ASN A 407 5.88 3.51 -14.76
CA ASN A 407 7.16 3.19 -15.40
C ASN A 407 8.39 3.36 -14.48
N ARG A 408 8.26 2.96 -13.20
CA ARG A 408 9.32 3.05 -12.16
C ARG A 408 9.94 4.44 -11.96
N SER A 409 9.45 5.44 -12.63
CA SER A 409 10.05 6.78 -12.69
C SER A 409 9.15 7.87 -12.14
N PHE A 410 7.84 7.68 -12.20
CA PHE A 410 6.86 8.68 -11.82
C PHE A 410 5.78 8.09 -10.93
N ILE A 411 5.13 8.97 -10.17
CA ILE A 411 3.92 8.63 -9.44
C ILE A 411 2.75 9.30 -10.16
N LYS A 412 1.81 8.51 -10.67
CA LYS A 412 0.58 8.99 -11.31
C LYS A 412 -0.54 9.05 -10.28
N HIS A 413 -1.34 10.09 -10.35
CA HIS A 413 -2.50 10.33 -9.49
C HIS A 413 -3.78 10.29 -10.33
N VAL A 414 -4.81 9.66 -9.81
CA VAL A 414 -6.15 9.61 -10.42
C VAL A 414 -7.18 9.95 -9.36
N GLU A 415 -8.06 10.90 -9.69
CA GLU A 415 -9.22 11.30 -8.91
C GLU A 415 -10.49 10.77 -9.56
N PHE A 416 -11.27 9.99 -8.83
CA PHE A 416 -12.62 9.55 -9.20
C PHE A 416 -13.62 10.28 -8.32
N SER A 417 -14.40 11.22 -8.89
CA SER A 417 -15.46 11.83 -8.11
C SER A 417 -16.54 10.80 -7.75
N HIS A 418 -17.19 10.99 -6.60
CA HIS A 418 -18.29 10.13 -6.16
C HIS A 418 -19.40 10.03 -7.22
N ALA A 419 -19.72 11.13 -7.93
CA ALA A 419 -20.71 11.15 -9.00
C ALA A 419 -20.28 10.28 -10.20
N TRP A 420 -18.99 10.29 -10.57
CA TRP A 420 -18.45 9.43 -11.62
C TRP A 420 -18.56 7.96 -11.23
N LEU A 421 -18.19 7.63 -9.99
CA LEU A 421 -18.27 6.25 -9.47
C LEU A 421 -19.74 5.76 -9.46
N ALA A 422 -20.67 6.57 -8.95
CA ALA A 422 -22.09 6.23 -8.93
C ALA A 422 -22.65 5.98 -10.34
N TRP A 423 -22.30 6.85 -11.29
CA TRP A 423 -22.67 6.68 -12.70
C TRP A 423 -22.11 5.38 -13.28
N ARG A 424 -20.80 5.12 -13.13
CA ARG A 424 -20.16 3.92 -13.68
C ARG A 424 -20.70 2.63 -13.06
N LEU A 425 -20.94 2.62 -11.74
CA LEU A 425 -21.52 1.46 -11.06
C LEU A 425 -22.94 1.16 -11.55
N LYS A 426 -23.77 2.21 -11.81
CA LYS A 426 -25.12 2.06 -12.39
C LYS A 426 -25.06 1.53 -13.81
N GLU A 427 -24.24 2.10 -14.68
CA GLU A 427 -24.07 1.68 -16.07
C GLU A 427 -23.62 0.22 -16.16
N SER A 428 -22.65 -0.15 -15.35
CA SER A 428 -22.13 -1.51 -15.27
C SER A 428 -23.16 -2.52 -14.74
N ASN A 429 -24.14 -2.12 -13.93
CA ASN A 429 -25.26 -2.97 -13.52
C ASN A 429 -26.31 -3.14 -14.64
N ALA A 430 -26.55 -2.08 -15.43
CA ALA A 430 -27.51 -2.12 -16.53
C ALA A 430 -27.09 -3.02 -17.70
N GLN A 431 -25.82 -3.32 -17.86
CA GLN A 431 -25.29 -4.24 -18.88
C GLN A 431 -25.50 -5.74 -18.56
N LEU A 432 -26.04 -6.05 -17.37
CA LEU A 432 -26.32 -7.42 -16.92
C LEU A 432 -27.78 -7.84 -17.10
N HIS A 433 -28.62 -6.91 -17.52
CA HIS A 433 -30.04 -7.13 -17.84
C HIS A 433 -30.34 -6.85 -19.32
#